data_c2c96465f2843dbe0366b89e2f78a9f2
#
_entry.id   c2c96465f2843dbe0366b89e2f78a9f2
#
_cell.length_a   1.000
_cell.length_b   1.000
_cell.length_c   1.000
_cell.angle_alpha   90.00
_cell.angle_beta   90.00
_cell.angle_gamma   90.00
#
_symmetry.space_group_name_H-M   'P 1'
#
loop_
_entity.id
_entity.type
_entity.pdbx_description
1 polymer ?
#
loop_
_entity_poly.entity_id
_entity_poly.type
_entity_poly.pdbx_seq_one_letter_code
_entity_poly.pdbx_strand_id
1 'polypeptide(L)'
;PAKVAWYSSNTKIAYCDAGTVEARSVGKVKITAKCRGISYTCTVTVTSGENAGLTENGRYTSKNKVAAYIRKYGKLPSNFITKSEASELGWNGGSLLKYSKYACIGGDIYHDYEGVLPKAAGRKYYECDIDTMGALRRGAKRIIYSNDGLIYYTDNHYKHFKQL
;
A
#
# COMPACT_ATOMS: atom_id res chain seq x y z
N PRO A 1 -27.66 -4.87 -37.12
CA PRO A 1 -26.27 -4.90 -36.62
C PRO A 1 -26.02 -6.21 -35.90
N ALA A 2 -24.81 -6.82 -36.07
CA ALA A 2 -24.46 -8.07 -35.43
C ALA A 2 -24.29 -7.84 -33.91
N LYS A 3 -24.94 -8.70 -33.11
CA LYS A 3 -24.86 -8.62 -31.64
C LYS A 3 -23.52 -9.22 -31.18
N VAL A 4 -22.77 -8.48 -30.35
CA VAL A 4 -21.56 -8.99 -29.70
C VAL A 4 -21.97 -9.70 -28.41
N ALA A 5 -21.54 -10.93 -28.23
CA ALA A 5 -21.70 -11.69 -26.99
C ALA A 5 -20.44 -11.53 -26.12
N TRP A 6 -20.62 -11.26 -24.84
CA TRP A 6 -19.57 -11.02 -23.87
C TRP A 6 -19.50 -12.14 -22.84
N TYR A 7 -18.30 -12.59 -22.52
CA TYR A 7 -18.05 -13.70 -21.59
C TYR A 7 -16.94 -13.35 -20.63
N SER A 8 -17.14 -13.66 -19.37
CA SER A 8 -16.11 -13.62 -18.32
C SER A 8 -15.74 -15.06 -17.93
N SER A 9 -14.46 -15.36 -17.83
CA SER A 9 -13.98 -16.67 -17.33
C SER A 9 -14.26 -16.87 -15.84
N ASN A 10 -14.50 -15.79 -15.10
CA ASN A 10 -14.88 -15.82 -13.68
C ASN A 10 -15.68 -14.57 -13.29
N THR A 11 -17.01 -14.69 -13.27
CA THR A 11 -17.93 -13.60 -12.94
C THR A 11 -17.86 -13.13 -11.48
N LYS A 12 -17.19 -13.91 -10.58
CA LYS A 12 -16.90 -13.47 -9.21
C LYS A 12 -15.76 -12.45 -9.15
N ILE A 13 -14.85 -12.47 -10.13
CA ILE A 13 -13.75 -11.51 -10.24
C ILE A 13 -14.17 -10.27 -11.02
N ALA A 14 -14.73 -10.46 -12.22
CA ALA A 14 -15.34 -9.39 -12.98
C ALA A 14 -16.49 -9.92 -13.84
N TYR A 15 -17.56 -9.15 -13.90
CA TYR A 15 -18.71 -9.38 -14.78
C TYR A 15 -18.58 -8.51 -16.04
N CYS A 16 -19.08 -8.98 -17.16
CA CYS A 16 -19.09 -8.18 -18.39
C CYS A 16 -20.43 -8.33 -19.11
N ASP A 17 -20.98 -7.21 -19.57
CA ASP A 17 -22.17 -7.14 -20.40
C ASP A 17 -22.13 -5.90 -21.28
N ALA A 18 -22.66 -6.01 -22.50
CA ALA A 18 -22.79 -4.91 -23.47
C ALA A 18 -21.54 -4.04 -23.63
N GLY A 19 -20.33 -4.61 -23.51
CA GLY A 19 -19.05 -3.90 -23.61
C GLY A 19 -18.57 -3.24 -22.31
N THR A 20 -19.34 -3.35 -21.24
CA THR A 20 -18.96 -2.84 -19.92
C THR A 20 -18.38 -3.97 -19.07
N VAL A 21 -17.28 -3.70 -18.35
CA VAL A 21 -16.67 -4.63 -17.41
C VAL A 21 -16.81 -4.07 -15.99
N GLU A 22 -17.49 -4.80 -15.12
CA GLU A 22 -17.69 -4.50 -13.71
C GLU A 22 -16.72 -5.34 -12.85
N ALA A 23 -15.84 -4.69 -12.10
CA ALA A 23 -14.94 -5.34 -11.16
C ALA A 23 -15.69 -5.73 -9.87
N ARG A 24 -15.50 -6.98 -9.40
CA ARG A 24 -16.20 -7.51 -8.21
C ARG A 24 -15.26 -7.96 -7.10
N SER A 25 -14.15 -8.63 -7.44
CA SER A 25 -13.14 -9.05 -6.47
C SER A 25 -11.75 -9.05 -7.10
N VAL A 26 -10.73 -8.99 -6.24
CA VAL A 26 -9.32 -9.04 -6.68
C VAL A 26 -9.00 -10.35 -7.39
N GLY A 27 -8.29 -10.26 -8.51
CA GLY A 27 -7.87 -11.44 -9.28
C GLY A 27 -7.63 -11.14 -10.75
N LYS A 28 -7.23 -12.17 -11.48
CA LYS A 28 -7.09 -12.13 -12.94
C LYS A 28 -8.22 -12.89 -13.60
N VAL A 29 -8.81 -12.34 -14.64
CA VAL A 29 -9.92 -12.92 -15.37
C VAL A 29 -9.76 -12.65 -16.87
N LYS A 30 -10.19 -13.59 -17.70
CA LYS A 30 -10.24 -13.39 -19.15
C LYS A 30 -11.64 -12.91 -19.56
N ILE A 31 -11.68 -11.81 -20.30
CA ILE A 31 -12.90 -11.28 -20.92
C ILE A 31 -12.84 -11.56 -22.41
N THR A 32 -13.88 -12.20 -22.95
CA THR A 32 -13.98 -12.59 -24.36
C THR A 32 -15.19 -11.95 -25.00
N ALA A 33 -14.99 -11.25 -26.10
CA ALA A 33 -16.01 -10.76 -27.00
C ALA A 33 -16.14 -11.70 -28.20
N LYS A 34 -17.36 -12.12 -28.55
CA LYS A 34 -17.64 -12.96 -29.73
C LYS A 34 -18.64 -12.29 -30.66
N CYS A 35 -18.31 -12.27 -31.96
CA CYS A 35 -19.20 -11.76 -32.99
C CYS A 35 -18.97 -12.53 -34.30
N ARG A 36 -20.00 -13.09 -34.90
CA ARG A 36 -19.96 -13.77 -36.21
C ARG A 36 -18.82 -14.80 -36.33
N GLY A 37 -18.63 -15.64 -35.30
CA GLY A 37 -17.58 -16.66 -35.28
C GLY A 37 -16.17 -16.18 -34.92
N ILE A 38 -15.95 -14.87 -34.85
CA ILE A 38 -14.68 -14.28 -34.43
C ILE A 38 -14.71 -14.03 -32.92
N SER A 39 -13.58 -14.33 -32.24
CA SER A 39 -13.44 -14.13 -30.78
C SER A 39 -12.18 -13.36 -30.49
N TYR A 40 -12.30 -12.36 -29.61
CA TYR A 40 -11.16 -11.64 -29.04
C TYR A 40 -11.20 -11.78 -27.51
N THR A 41 -10.03 -12.09 -26.93
CA THR A 41 -9.90 -12.27 -25.48
C THR A 41 -8.82 -11.37 -24.94
N CYS A 42 -9.10 -10.66 -23.85
CA CYS A 42 -8.12 -9.91 -23.08
C CYS A 42 -8.06 -10.42 -21.64
N THR A 43 -6.93 -10.22 -20.98
CA THR A 43 -6.79 -10.47 -19.54
C THR A 43 -7.02 -9.18 -18.77
N VAL A 44 -8.01 -9.19 -17.90
CA VAL A 44 -8.30 -8.10 -16.96
C VAL A 44 -7.75 -8.49 -15.59
N THR A 45 -6.99 -7.60 -14.97
CA THR A 45 -6.54 -7.74 -13.59
C THR A 45 -7.32 -6.77 -12.72
N VAL A 46 -8.14 -7.32 -11.82
CA VAL A 46 -8.81 -6.55 -10.78
C VAL A 46 -7.88 -6.49 -9.58
N THR A 47 -7.48 -5.29 -9.20
CA THR A 47 -6.65 -5.04 -8.00
C THR A 47 -7.52 -4.49 -6.89
N SER A 48 -7.13 -4.71 -5.63
CA SER A 48 -7.76 -3.99 -4.52
C SER A 48 -7.62 -2.49 -4.76
N GLY A 49 -8.62 -1.70 -4.41
CA GLY A 49 -8.57 -0.24 -4.52
C GLY A 49 -7.38 0.39 -3.78
N GLU A 50 -6.72 -0.37 -2.91
CA GLU A 50 -5.49 0.02 -2.21
C GLU A 50 -4.34 0.34 -3.17
N ASN A 51 -4.23 -0.37 -4.31
CA ASN A 51 -3.19 -0.15 -5.32
C ASN A 51 -3.58 0.87 -6.41
N ALA A 52 -4.86 1.31 -6.44
CA ALA A 52 -5.29 2.27 -7.44
C ALA A 52 -4.56 3.61 -7.29
N GLY A 53 -3.90 4.04 -8.36
CA GLY A 53 -3.16 5.30 -8.40
C GLY A 53 -1.82 5.30 -7.65
N LEU A 54 -1.27 4.11 -7.26
CA LEU A 54 0.09 4.04 -6.71
C LEU A 54 1.13 4.19 -7.82
N THR A 55 1.93 5.23 -7.74
CA THR A 55 3.11 5.46 -8.58
C THR A 55 4.37 5.41 -7.72
N GLU A 56 5.51 5.02 -8.30
CA GLU A 56 6.76 4.90 -7.55
C GLU A 56 7.25 6.24 -6.97
N ASN A 57 7.00 7.33 -7.68
CA ASN A 57 7.35 8.69 -7.24
C ASN A 57 6.21 9.38 -6.45
N GLY A 58 5.14 8.63 -6.13
CA GLY A 58 4.01 9.15 -5.36
C GLY A 58 4.37 9.38 -3.89
N ARG A 59 3.70 10.38 -3.28
CA ARG A 59 3.82 10.69 -1.85
C ARG A 59 2.59 10.17 -1.14
N TYR A 60 2.79 9.35 -0.13
CA TYR A 60 1.70 8.70 0.60
C TYR A 60 1.94 8.80 2.10
N THR A 61 0.88 8.93 2.89
CA THR A 61 0.94 9.01 4.35
C THR A 61 -0.14 8.15 5.03
N SER A 62 -1.22 7.81 4.30
CA SER A 62 -2.30 7.00 4.88
C SER A 62 -1.91 5.53 4.99
N LYS A 63 -2.40 4.86 6.03
CA LYS A 63 -2.14 3.44 6.32
C LYS A 63 -2.25 2.55 5.07
N ASN A 64 -3.36 2.62 4.36
CA ASN A 64 -3.63 1.73 3.23
C ASN A 64 -2.67 1.98 2.06
N LYS A 65 -2.41 3.25 1.71
CA LYS A 65 -1.51 3.61 0.61
C LYS A 65 -0.05 3.26 0.92
N VAL A 66 0.41 3.50 2.16
CA VAL A 66 1.78 3.16 2.58
C VAL A 66 1.96 1.64 2.61
N ALA A 67 1.03 0.88 3.20
CA ALA A 67 1.09 -0.58 3.20
C ALA A 67 1.08 -1.17 1.79
N ALA A 68 0.21 -0.67 0.91
CA ALA A 68 0.14 -1.10 -0.48
C ALA A 68 1.42 -0.73 -1.26
N TYR A 69 2.02 0.42 -0.97
CA TYR A 69 3.29 0.83 -1.57
C TYR A 69 4.44 -0.10 -1.14
N ILE A 70 4.55 -0.42 0.16
CA ILE A 70 5.55 -1.36 0.67
C ILE A 70 5.38 -2.74 0.03
N ARG A 71 4.15 -3.27 -0.08
CA ARG A 71 3.89 -4.56 -0.78
C ARG A 71 4.32 -4.55 -2.24
N LYS A 72 4.10 -3.42 -2.92
CA LYS A 72 4.39 -3.30 -4.36
C LYS A 72 5.86 -3.09 -4.67
N TYR A 73 6.54 -2.25 -3.86
CA TYR A 73 7.88 -1.76 -4.18
C TYR A 73 8.96 -2.23 -3.20
N GLY A 74 8.62 -2.90 -2.08
CA GLY A 74 9.56 -3.38 -1.06
C GLY A 74 10.26 -2.29 -0.24
N LYS A 75 9.81 -1.03 -0.38
CA LYS A 75 10.41 0.15 0.26
C LYS A 75 9.35 1.17 0.66
N LEU A 76 9.72 2.16 1.46
CA LEU A 76 8.86 3.31 1.75
C LEU A 76 8.77 4.27 0.55
N PRO A 77 7.65 5.02 0.41
CA PRO A 77 7.57 6.18 -0.48
C PRO A 77 8.67 7.20 -0.23
N SER A 78 9.09 7.93 -1.26
CA SER A 78 10.20 8.90 -1.20
C SER A 78 9.98 10.09 -0.27
N ASN A 79 8.76 10.27 0.24
CA ASN A 79 8.47 11.30 1.25
C ASN A 79 8.76 10.86 2.69
N PHE A 80 9.24 9.63 2.91
CA PHE A 80 9.70 9.21 4.22
C PHE A 80 11.20 9.45 4.35
N ILE A 81 11.59 10.01 5.49
CA ILE A 81 12.96 10.25 5.90
C ILE A 81 13.21 9.67 7.29
N THR A 82 14.41 9.20 7.55
CA THR A 82 14.83 8.68 8.85
C THR A 82 14.88 9.80 9.89
N LYS A 83 14.94 9.43 11.16
CA LYS A 83 15.16 10.39 12.26
C LYS A 83 16.49 11.11 12.12
N SER A 84 17.53 10.43 11.60
CA SER A 84 18.84 11.04 11.33
C SER A 84 18.73 12.13 10.27
N GLU A 85 18.15 11.83 9.11
CA GLU A 85 17.94 12.80 8.03
C GLU A 85 17.06 13.98 8.49
N ALA A 86 16.02 13.72 9.30
CA ALA A 86 15.20 14.79 9.87
C ALA A 86 16.00 15.68 10.83
N SER A 87 16.90 15.10 11.64
CA SER A 87 17.79 15.85 12.54
C SER A 87 18.74 16.77 11.80
N GLU A 88 19.23 16.37 10.62
CA GLU A 88 20.04 17.22 9.73
C GLU A 88 19.29 18.47 9.25
N LEU A 89 17.95 18.40 9.18
CA LEU A 89 17.07 19.55 8.92
C LEU A 89 16.80 20.41 10.15
N GLY A 90 17.37 20.05 11.34
CA GLY A 90 17.18 20.72 12.61
C GLY A 90 15.99 20.18 13.42
N TRP A 91 15.39 19.05 12.99
CA TRP A 91 14.28 18.44 13.73
C TRP A 91 14.78 17.71 14.98
N ASN A 92 14.14 17.96 16.10
CA ASN A 92 14.44 17.36 17.41
C ASN A 92 13.24 16.70 18.07
N GLY A 93 12.22 16.38 17.28
CA GLY A 93 10.98 15.73 17.73
C GLY A 93 9.72 16.48 17.32
N GLY A 94 8.57 15.83 17.53
CA GLY A 94 7.26 16.38 17.17
C GLY A 94 6.97 16.43 15.68
N SER A 95 6.23 17.43 15.20
CA SER A 95 5.84 17.58 13.80
C SER A 95 7.02 17.93 12.89
N LEU A 96 7.06 17.35 11.68
CA LEU A 96 7.99 17.76 10.62
C LEU A 96 7.53 18.98 9.83
N LEU A 97 6.29 19.46 10.01
CA LEU A 97 5.67 20.51 9.19
C LEU A 97 6.53 21.77 9.08
N LYS A 98 7.21 22.14 10.17
CA LYS A 98 8.12 23.32 10.23
C LYS A 98 9.35 23.15 9.32
N TYR A 99 9.81 21.91 9.11
CA TYR A 99 11.05 21.61 8.39
C TYR A 99 10.76 21.13 6.96
N SER A 100 9.70 20.36 6.79
CA SER A 100 9.25 19.85 5.49
C SER A 100 7.74 19.59 5.49
N LYS A 101 7.01 20.25 4.59
CA LYS A 101 5.57 20.08 4.41
C LYS A 101 5.18 18.67 3.96
N TYR A 102 6.06 17.99 3.25
CA TYR A 102 5.74 16.72 2.58
C TYR A 102 6.44 15.51 3.19
N ALA A 103 7.38 15.71 4.10
CA ALA A 103 8.09 14.61 4.73
C ALA A 103 7.29 13.95 5.86
N CYS A 104 7.53 12.67 6.04
CA CYS A 104 7.11 11.85 7.17
C CYS A 104 8.33 11.15 7.76
N ILE A 105 8.34 10.85 9.06
CA ILE A 105 9.40 10.04 9.69
C ILE A 105 9.18 8.58 9.34
N GLY A 106 10.24 7.89 8.88
CA GLY A 106 10.21 6.45 8.66
C GLY A 106 11.47 5.92 8.02
N GLY A 107 11.67 4.60 8.12
CA GLY A 107 12.85 3.90 7.63
C GLY A 107 13.85 3.54 8.72
N ASP A 108 13.65 4.00 9.94
CA ASP A 108 14.47 3.60 11.09
C ASP A 108 14.19 2.15 11.48
N ILE A 109 15.20 1.46 12.01
CA ILE A 109 15.06 0.11 12.54
C ILE A 109 14.14 0.15 13.77
N TYR A 110 13.12 -0.72 13.74
CA TYR A 110 12.27 -0.97 14.88
C TYR A 110 12.83 -2.16 15.68
N HIS A 111 13.23 -1.89 16.92
CA HIS A 111 13.68 -2.92 17.84
C HIS A 111 12.50 -3.45 18.63
N ASP A 112 12.04 -4.66 18.30
CA ASP A 112 10.96 -5.37 19.01
C ASP A 112 11.47 -5.93 20.34
N TYR A 113 11.77 -5.04 21.30
CA TYR A 113 12.31 -5.42 22.62
C TYR A 113 11.34 -6.28 23.42
N GLU A 114 10.06 -6.07 23.23
CA GLU A 114 8.99 -6.84 23.91
C GLU A 114 8.74 -8.19 23.27
N GLY A 115 9.28 -8.44 22.07
CA GLY A 115 9.18 -9.70 21.35
C GLY A 115 7.77 -10.05 20.91
N VAL A 116 6.93 -9.06 20.60
CA VAL A 116 5.54 -9.24 20.20
C VAL A 116 5.35 -9.57 18.72
N LEU A 117 6.38 -9.32 17.90
CA LEU A 117 6.35 -9.59 16.46
C LEU A 117 7.06 -10.93 16.15
N PRO A 118 6.64 -11.64 15.08
CA PRO A 118 7.25 -12.92 14.72
C PRO A 118 8.74 -12.80 14.40
N LYS A 119 9.58 -13.64 15.05
CA LYS A 119 11.03 -13.68 14.81
C LYS A 119 11.37 -14.69 13.71
N ALA A 120 12.37 -14.38 12.89
CA ALA A 120 12.99 -15.30 11.94
C ALA A 120 14.47 -14.91 11.72
N ALA A 121 15.27 -15.87 11.27
CA ALA A 121 16.67 -15.61 10.96
C ALA A 121 16.80 -14.52 9.86
N GLY A 122 17.59 -13.49 10.10
CA GLY A 122 17.79 -12.38 9.16
C GLY A 122 16.66 -11.37 9.06
N ARG A 123 15.54 -11.57 9.77
CA ARG A 123 14.44 -10.62 9.77
C ARG A 123 14.80 -9.36 10.53
N LYS A 124 14.58 -8.23 9.88
CA LYS A 124 14.68 -6.89 10.45
C LYS A 124 13.35 -6.19 10.29
N TYR A 125 12.95 -5.44 11.30
CA TYR A 125 11.78 -4.59 11.27
C TYR A 125 12.17 -3.13 11.15
N TYR A 126 11.35 -2.38 10.43
CA TYR A 126 11.46 -0.94 10.23
C TYR A 126 10.16 -0.27 10.61
N GLU A 127 10.21 0.98 11.05
CA GLU A 127 9.03 1.75 11.41
C GLU A 127 8.78 2.95 10.49
N CYS A 128 7.54 3.37 10.37
CA CYS A 128 7.18 4.64 9.78
C CYS A 128 5.91 5.24 10.38
N ASP A 129 5.87 6.57 10.40
CA ASP A 129 4.72 7.35 10.88
C ASP A 129 3.59 7.34 9.85
N ILE A 130 2.35 7.25 10.32
CA ILE A 130 1.16 7.25 9.47
C ILE A 130 0.29 8.48 9.75
N ASP A 131 -0.27 9.06 8.67
CA ASP A 131 -1.11 10.26 8.68
C ASP A 131 -0.37 11.51 9.20
N THR A 132 0.94 11.64 8.93
CA THR A 132 1.78 12.74 9.46
C THR A 132 2.20 13.77 8.43
N MET A 133 2.00 13.54 7.14
CA MET A 133 2.35 14.52 6.09
C MET A 133 1.51 15.78 6.24
N GLY A 134 2.17 16.91 6.51
CA GLY A 134 1.51 18.19 6.78
C GLY A 134 0.77 18.30 8.12
N ALA A 135 0.86 17.30 8.98
CA ALA A 135 0.17 17.29 10.27
C ALA A 135 0.91 18.14 11.33
N LEU A 136 0.15 18.77 12.22
CA LEU A 136 0.70 19.55 13.33
C LEU A 136 1.31 18.67 14.43
N ARG A 137 1.04 17.37 14.46
CA ARG A 137 1.54 16.41 15.46
C ARG A 137 1.86 15.07 14.82
N ARG A 138 2.84 14.35 15.34
CA ARG A 138 3.18 12.99 14.87
C ARG A 138 2.09 11.95 15.16
N GLY A 139 1.32 12.13 16.24
CA GLY A 139 0.33 11.15 16.66
C GLY A 139 0.95 9.79 17.02
N ALA A 140 0.08 8.77 17.20
CA ALA A 140 0.46 7.43 17.67
C ALA A 140 0.44 6.36 16.58
N LYS A 141 0.01 6.70 15.35
CA LYS A 141 -0.15 5.74 14.26
C LYS A 141 1.18 5.37 13.62
N ARG A 142 1.47 4.07 13.52
CA ARG A 142 2.69 3.56 12.88
C ARG A 142 2.39 2.36 11.99
N ILE A 143 3.21 2.17 10.98
CA ILE A 143 3.42 0.89 10.33
C ILE A 143 4.79 0.37 10.74
N ILE A 144 4.85 -0.92 11.10
CA ILE A 144 6.06 -1.70 11.25
C ILE A 144 6.08 -2.70 10.11
N TYR A 145 7.16 -2.74 9.35
CA TYR A 145 7.30 -3.67 8.23
C TYR A 145 8.65 -4.38 8.27
N SER A 146 8.68 -5.62 7.78
CA SER A 146 9.91 -6.40 7.76
C SER A 146 10.54 -6.43 6.37
N ASN A 147 11.83 -6.72 6.32
CA ASN A 147 12.57 -6.94 5.09
C ASN A 147 12.09 -8.17 4.28
N ASP A 148 11.29 -9.06 4.88
CA ASP A 148 10.73 -10.27 4.27
C ASP A 148 9.20 -10.20 4.06
N GLY A 149 8.60 -9.00 4.13
CA GLY A 149 7.26 -8.72 3.62
C GLY A 149 6.12 -8.71 4.65
N LEU A 150 6.39 -8.86 5.95
CA LEU A 150 5.37 -8.67 6.98
C LEU A 150 5.08 -7.18 7.18
N ILE A 151 3.81 -6.84 7.36
CA ILE A 151 3.37 -5.46 7.61
C ILE A 151 2.37 -5.45 8.76
N TYR A 152 2.64 -4.66 9.77
CA TYR A 152 1.81 -4.46 10.96
C TYR A 152 1.45 -3.00 11.13
N TYR A 153 0.27 -2.74 11.65
CA TYR A 153 -0.22 -1.41 11.98
C TYR A 153 -0.53 -1.30 13.47
N THR A 154 -0.19 -0.14 14.04
CA THR A 154 -0.62 0.27 15.38
C THR A 154 -1.18 1.69 15.33
N ASP A 155 -2.21 1.98 16.10
CA ASP A 155 -2.79 3.32 16.29
C ASP A 155 -2.63 3.85 17.71
N ASN A 156 -2.01 3.06 18.59
CA ASN A 156 -1.87 3.34 20.02
C ASN A 156 -0.41 3.31 20.50
N HIS A 157 0.52 3.68 19.61
CA HIS A 157 1.95 3.79 19.91
C HIS A 157 2.55 2.48 20.42
N TYR A 158 2.46 1.43 19.57
CA TYR A 158 3.06 0.08 19.73
C TYR A 158 2.41 -0.82 20.79
N LYS A 159 1.31 -0.40 21.46
CA LYS A 159 0.65 -1.24 22.48
C LYS A 159 -0.02 -2.48 21.88
N HIS A 160 -0.58 -2.36 20.68
CA HIS A 160 -1.19 -3.47 19.94
C HIS A 160 -0.84 -3.37 18.45
N PHE A 161 -0.68 -4.53 17.82
CA PHE A 161 -0.39 -4.64 16.40
C PHE A 161 -1.50 -5.41 15.68
N LYS A 162 -1.88 -4.90 14.52
CA LYS A 162 -2.75 -5.60 13.57
C LYS A 162 -1.95 -5.89 12.31
N GLN A 163 -1.82 -7.14 11.93
CA GLN A 163 -1.25 -7.50 10.64
C GLN A 163 -2.17 -7.02 9.50
N LEU A 164 -1.59 -6.46 8.46
CA LEU A 164 -2.29 -5.90 7.30
C LEU A 164 -2.26 -6.86 6.10
#